data_b870cc38e856637e846e36c5b3ece765
#
_entry.id   b870cc38e856637e846e36c5b3ece765
#
_cell.length_a   1.000
_cell.length_b   1.000
_cell.length_c   1.000
_cell.angle_alpha   90.00
_cell.angle_beta   90.00
_cell.angle_gamma   90.00
#
_symmetry.space_group_name_H-M   'P 1'
#
loop_
_entity.id
_entity.type
_entity.pdbx_description
1 polymer ?
#
loop_
_entity_poly.entity_id
_entity_poly.type
_entity_poly.pdbx_seq_one_letter_code
_entity_poly.pdbx_strand_id
1 'polypeptide(L)'
;LGDVLELKWQDIMDKGIYIEQNKTGTKQIKEWSPRLRTAIQLARNVSSCTCEYVINTTKGGKVIAKTLNNWWNQAKRAAEQKVGVPFGCNFHDIKAKGISDYEGSSRDKQIFSGHKTENQVLIYDRKTKITPTLDLPLVVSK
;
A
#
# COMPACT_ATOMS: atom_id res chain seq x y z
N LEU A 1 -1.99 3.87 -7.14
CA LEU A 1 -3.29 3.43 -7.63
C LEU A 1 -3.18 2.82 -9.03
N GLY A 2 -2.52 3.54 -9.97
CA GLY A 2 -2.38 3.07 -11.36
C GLY A 2 -1.79 1.67 -11.45
N ASP A 3 -0.64 1.43 -10.83
CA ASP A 3 0.06 0.15 -10.88
C ASP A 3 -0.79 -1.04 -10.40
N VAL A 4 -1.68 -0.81 -9.43
CA VAL A 4 -2.61 -1.84 -8.92
C VAL A 4 -3.69 -2.17 -9.96
N LEU A 5 -4.18 -1.18 -10.70
CA LEU A 5 -5.19 -1.35 -11.74
C LEU A 5 -4.63 -1.95 -13.04
N GLU A 6 -3.31 -1.86 -13.22
CA GLU A 6 -2.59 -2.48 -14.34
C GLU A 6 -2.16 -3.93 -14.05
N LEU A 7 -2.26 -4.39 -12.80
CA LEU A 7 -1.81 -5.71 -12.39
C LEU A 7 -2.56 -6.81 -13.16
N LYS A 8 -1.78 -7.70 -13.79
CA LYS A 8 -2.30 -8.81 -14.57
C LYS A 8 -2.05 -10.14 -13.88
N TRP A 9 -2.80 -11.17 -14.25
CA TRP A 9 -2.61 -12.52 -13.71
C TRP A 9 -1.23 -13.09 -14.04
N GLN A 10 -0.63 -12.73 -15.18
CA GLN A 10 0.73 -13.14 -15.56
C GLN A 10 1.81 -12.58 -14.64
N ASP A 11 1.52 -11.48 -13.90
CA ASP A 11 2.46 -10.85 -12.97
C ASP A 11 2.47 -11.55 -11.60
N ILE A 12 1.55 -12.52 -11.41
CA ILE A 12 1.45 -13.33 -10.21
C ILE A 12 2.41 -14.52 -10.36
N MET A 13 3.57 -14.42 -9.70
CA MET A 13 4.67 -15.37 -9.79
C MET A 13 4.79 -16.24 -8.53
N ASP A 14 5.56 -17.32 -8.58
CA ASP A 14 5.82 -18.20 -7.43
C ASP A 14 6.44 -17.45 -6.25
N LYS A 15 7.37 -16.53 -6.52
CA LYS A 15 8.08 -15.75 -5.51
C LYS A 15 7.31 -14.54 -4.99
N GLY A 16 6.26 -14.09 -5.68
CA GLY A 16 5.53 -12.88 -5.32
C GLY A 16 4.80 -12.24 -6.50
N ILE A 17 4.48 -10.97 -6.36
CA ILE A 17 3.83 -10.18 -7.41
C ILE A 17 4.87 -9.27 -8.05
N TYR A 18 5.08 -9.41 -9.36
CA TYR A 18 5.89 -8.47 -10.14
C TYR A 18 5.15 -7.16 -10.32
N ILE A 19 5.82 -6.07 -10.07
CA ILE A 19 5.29 -4.71 -10.24
C ILE A 19 6.34 -3.85 -10.94
N GLU A 20 5.95 -3.23 -12.03
CA GLU A 20 6.68 -2.13 -12.64
C GLU A 20 5.89 -0.84 -12.41
N GLN A 21 6.49 0.11 -11.68
CA GLN A 21 5.82 1.36 -11.34
C GLN A 21 5.75 2.28 -12.57
N ASN A 22 4.56 2.57 -13.06
CA ASN A 22 4.33 3.40 -14.25
C ASN A 22 5.01 4.78 -14.16
N LYS A 23 5.05 5.39 -12.98
CA LYS A 23 5.61 6.73 -12.78
C LYS A 23 7.15 6.75 -12.76
N THR A 24 7.78 5.70 -12.29
CA THR A 24 9.22 5.69 -12.01
C THR A 24 10.00 4.67 -12.81
N GLY A 25 9.33 3.70 -13.43
CA GLY A 25 9.93 2.53 -14.06
C GLY A 25 10.60 1.57 -13.07
N THR A 26 10.40 1.76 -11.76
CA THR A 26 10.99 0.89 -10.74
C THR A 26 10.35 -0.48 -10.80
N LYS A 27 11.18 -1.52 -10.95
CA LYS A 27 10.77 -2.93 -11.01
C LYS A 27 10.99 -3.59 -9.66
N GLN A 28 10.00 -4.29 -9.15
CA GLN A 28 10.04 -4.97 -7.86
C GLN A 28 9.23 -6.27 -7.90
N ILE A 29 9.65 -7.25 -7.11
CA ILE A 29 8.79 -8.38 -6.76
C ILE A 29 8.36 -8.18 -5.30
N LYS A 30 7.06 -8.06 -5.08
CA LYS A 30 6.48 -8.03 -3.72
C LYS A 30 6.33 -9.45 -3.24
N GLU A 31 7.14 -9.81 -2.26
CA GLU A 31 7.13 -11.13 -1.65
C GLU A 31 5.76 -11.52 -1.09
N TRP A 32 5.47 -12.82 -1.14
CA TRP A 32 4.25 -13.35 -0.59
C TRP A 32 4.18 -13.18 0.93
N SER A 33 3.13 -12.53 1.39
CA SER A 33 2.67 -12.64 2.77
C SER A 33 1.35 -13.42 2.82
N PRO A 34 0.96 -13.98 3.98
CA PRO A 34 -0.34 -14.66 4.11
C PRO A 34 -1.51 -13.79 3.68
N ARG A 35 -1.51 -12.50 4.08
CA ARG A 35 -2.55 -11.53 3.70
C ARG A 35 -2.59 -11.27 2.19
N LEU A 36 -1.44 -11.17 1.55
CA LEU A 36 -1.37 -10.93 0.11
C LEU A 36 -1.88 -12.15 -0.67
N ARG A 37 -1.53 -13.37 -0.24
CA ARG A 37 -2.08 -14.60 -0.82
C ARG A 37 -3.60 -14.66 -0.70
N THR A 38 -4.14 -14.37 0.48
CA THR A 38 -5.59 -14.31 0.70
C THR A 38 -6.27 -13.29 -0.21
N ALA A 39 -5.67 -12.09 -0.37
CA ALA A 39 -6.22 -11.06 -1.25
C ALA A 39 -6.27 -11.49 -2.72
N ILE A 40 -5.21 -12.14 -3.23
CA ILE A 40 -5.17 -12.66 -4.60
C ILE A 40 -6.15 -13.83 -4.77
N GLN A 41 -6.27 -14.72 -3.78
CA GLN A 41 -7.26 -15.79 -3.82
C GLN A 41 -8.70 -15.24 -3.83
N LEU A 42 -8.98 -14.22 -3.04
CA LEU A 42 -10.28 -13.54 -3.06
C LEU A 42 -10.54 -12.92 -4.44
N ALA A 43 -9.55 -12.25 -5.03
CA ALA A 43 -9.68 -11.69 -6.37
C ALA A 43 -10.02 -12.76 -7.41
N ARG A 44 -9.42 -13.96 -7.32
CA ARG A 44 -9.77 -15.10 -8.19
C ARG A 44 -11.22 -15.56 -8.00
N ASN A 45 -11.67 -15.64 -6.76
CA ASN A 45 -13.00 -16.15 -6.43
C ASN A 45 -14.13 -15.20 -6.86
N VAL A 46 -13.87 -13.89 -6.85
CA VAL A 46 -14.88 -12.88 -7.25
C VAL A 46 -14.83 -12.54 -8.74
N SER A 47 -13.77 -12.94 -9.44
CA SER A 47 -13.64 -12.76 -10.87
C SER A 47 -14.49 -13.81 -11.59
N SER A 48 -15.60 -13.37 -12.19
CA SER A 48 -16.56 -14.26 -12.87
C SER A 48 -16.22 -14.53 -14.35
N CYS A 49 -15.10 -14.01 -14.86
CA CYS A 49 -14.76 -14.06 -16.28
C CYS A 49 -13.26 -14.21 -16.51
N THR A 50 -12.90 -14.73 -17.68
CA THR A 50 -11.54 -14.74 -18.20
C THR A 50 -11.11 -13.32 -18.55
N CYS A 51 -10.44 -12.64 -17.61
CA CYS A 51 -9.89 -11.31 -17.78
C CYS A 51 -8.40 -11.35 -17.47
N GLU A 52 -7.59 -10.61 -18.24
CA GLU A 52 -6.15 -10.54 -17.97
C GLU A 52 -5.81 -9.77 -16.69
N TYR A 53 -6.68 -8.85 -16.25
CA TYR A 53 -6.45 -8.00 -15.08
C TYR A 53 -6.93 -8.67 -13.80
N VAL A 54 -6.13 -8.54 -12.72
CA VAL A 54 -6.50 -9.04 -11.39
C VAL A 54 -7.70 -8.29 -10.82
N ILE A 55 -7.75 -6.96 -11.04
CA ILE A 55 -8.88 -6.11 -10.65
C ILE A 55 -9.67 -5.78 -11.91
N ASN A 56 -10.83 -6.37 -12.03
CA ASN A 56 -11.68 -6.25 -13.20
C ASN A 56 -13.13 -5.93 -12.83
N THR A 57 -13.90 -5.47 -13.81
CA THR A 57 -15.34 -5.30 -13.66
C THR A 57 -16.05 -6.64 -13.77
N THR A 58 -17.31 -6.72 -13.34
CA THR A 58 -18.16 -7.92 -13.50
C THR A 58 -18.32 -8.40 -14.95
N LYS A 59 -18.06 -7.51 -15.92
CA LYS A 59 -18.07 -7.80 -17.35
C LYS A 59 -16.69 -8.15 -17.92
N GLY A 60 -15.67 -8.29 -17.07
CA GLY A 60 -14.31 -8.63 -17.48
C GLY A 60 -13.49 -7.46 -18.04
N GLY A 61 -13.98 -6.23 -17.96
CA GLY A 61 -13.24 -5.06 -18.39
C GLY A 61 -12.28 -4.53 -17.33
N LYS A 62 -11.27 -3.77 -17.77
CA LYS A 62 -10.35 -3.06 -16.88
C LYS A 62 -11.09 -2.04 -16.02
N VAL A 63 -10.76 -1.99 -14.73
CA VAL A 63 -11.27 -0.97 -13.82
C VAL A 63 -10.47 0.32 -13.98
N ILE A 64 -11.13 1.45 -14.13
CA ILE A 64 -10.50 2.77 -14.18
C ILE A 64 -10.45 3.42 -12.79
N ALA A 65 -9.54 4.35 -12.58
CA ALA A 65 -9.32 5.02 -11.30
C ALA A 65 -10.59 5.67 -10.73
N LYS A 66 -11.44 6.26 -11.57
CA LYS A 66 -12.73 6.86 -11.16
C LYS A 66 -13.67 5.82 -10.55
N THR A 67 -13.75 4.64 -11.16
CA THR A 67 -14.60 3.54 -10.67
C THR A 67 -14.10 3.04 -9.32
N LEU A 68 -12.78 2.81 -9.17
CA LEU A 68 -12.21 2.37 -7.90
C LEU A 68 -12.40 3.41 -6.79
N ASN A 69 -12.21 4.70 -7.08
CA ASN A 69 -12.47 5.77 -6.11
C ASN A 69 -13.94 5.83 -5.69
N ASN A 70 -14.88 5.57 -6.60
CA ASN A 70 -16.29 5.48 -6.25
C ASN A 70 -16.56 4.29 -5.32
N TRP A 71 -16.01 3.11 -5.62
CA TRP A 71 -16.15 1.93 -4.75
C TRP A 71 -15.53 2.18 -3.36
N TRP A 72 -14.36 2.80 -3.31
CA TRP A 72 -13.73 3.21 -2.07
C TRP A 72 -14.63 4.12 -1.23
N ASN A 73 -15.17 5.16 -1.86
CA ASN A 73 -16.04 6.11 -1.17
C ASN A 73 -17.35 5.47 -0.69
N GLN A 74 -17.92 4.55 -1.45
CA GLN A 74 -19.10 3.79 -1.02
C GLN A 74 -18.78 2.90 0.18
N ALA A 75 -17.70 2.13 0.12
CA ALA A 75 -17.26 1.27 1.23
C ALA A 75 -16.93 2.09 2.48
N LYS A 76 -16.25 3.25 2.32
CA LYS A 76 -15.94 4.16 3.41
C LYS A 76 -17.23 4.67 4.09
N ARG A 77 -18.20 5.17 3.33
CA ARG A 77 -19.48 5.64 3.86
C ARG A 77 -20.24 4.55 4.61
N ALA A 78 -20.28 3.34 4.07
CA ALA A 78 -20.91 2.21 4.75
C ALA A 78 -20.23 1.87 6.08
N ALA A 79 -18.88 1.93 6.11
CA ALA A 79 -18.13 1.73 7.34
C ALA A 79 -18.35 2.86 8.35
N GLU A 80 -18.36 4.13 7.92
CA GLU A 80 -18.67 5.31 8.74
C GLU A 80 -20.05 5.19 9.40
N GLN A 81 -21.06 4.79 8.64
CA GLN A 81 -22.41 4.56 9.15
C GLN A 81 -22.45 3.44 10.21
N LYS A 82 -21.70 2.34 9.98
CA LYS A 82 -21.66 1.20 10.90
C LYS A 82 -20.96 1.53 12.21
N VAL A 83 -19.91 2.35 12.17
CA VAL A 83 -19.06 2.68 13.33
C VAL A 83 -19.53 3.95 14.03
N GLY A 84 -20.29 4.81 13.34
CA GLY A 84 -20.78 6.09 13.86
C GLY A 84 -19.70 7.20 13.90
N VAL A 85 -18.55 6.98 13.24
CA VAL A 85 -17.42 7.93 13.24
C VAL A 85 -16.98 8.21 11.80
N PRO A 86 -16.79 9.48 11.39
CA PRO A 86 -16.29 9.82 10.06
C PRO A 86 -14.82 9.43 9.89
N PHE A 87 -14.46 8.89 8.73
CA PHE A 87 -13.09 8.55 8.37
C PHE A 87 -12.48 9.63 7.48
N GLY A 88 -11.55 10.43 8.03
CA GLY A 88 -10.86 11.49 7.30
C GLY A 88 -9.81 11.01 6.28
N CYS A 89 -9.80 9.70 5.94
CA CYS A 89 -8.80 9.11 5.03
C CYS A 89 -9.31 8.99 3.59
N ASN A 90 -8.38 9.02 2.66
CA ASN A 90 -8.60 8.71 1.25
C ASN A 90 -7.79 7.48 0.83
N PHE A 91 -8.02 6.98 -0.40
CA PHE A 91 -7.33 5.79 -0.88
C PHE A 91 -5.80 5.93 -0.92
N HIS A 92 -5.29 7.15 -1.15
CA HIS A 92 -3.85 7.40 -1.21
C HIS A 92 -3.17 7.30 0.18
N ASP A 93 -3.91 7.56 1.25
CA ASP A 93 -3.40 7.45 2.62
C ASP A 93 -3.04 6.01 3.01
N ILE A 94 -3.58 4.99 2.32
CA ILE A 94 -3.17 3.59 2.49
C ILE A 94 -1.67 3.44 2.22
N LYS A 95 -1.15 4.08 1.16
CA LYS A 95 0.29 4.05 0.85
C LYS A 95 1.10 4.73 1.95
N ALA A 96 0.67 5.90 2.41
CA ALA A 96 1.34 6.62 3.50
C ALA A 96 1.33 5.80 4.80
N LYS A 97 0.20 5.17 5.13
CA LYS A 97 0.07 4.26 6.28
C LYS A 97 1.04 3.10 6.18
N GLY A 98 1.09 2.41 5.03
CA GLY A 98 2.00 1.28 4.82
C GLY A 98 3.47 1.66 4.97
N ILE A 99 3.89 2.83 4.47
CA ILE A 99 5.27 3.33 4.62
C ILE A 99 5.56 3.72 6.07
N SER A 100 4.62 4.38 6.75
CA SER A 100 4.77 4.77 8.15
C SER A 100 4.87 3.57 9.09
N ASP A 101 4.10 2.52 8.82
CA ASP A 101 4.07 1.30 9.66
C ASP A 101 5.24 0.36 9.39
N TYR A 102 5.86 0.46 8.21
CA TYR A 102 7.01 -0.37 7.87
C TYR A 102 8.19 -0.04 8.80
N GLU A 103 8.70 -1.04 9.50
CA GLU A 103 9.85 -0.89 10.40
C GLU A 103 11.16 -0.96 9.61
N GLY A 104 12.04 -0.01 9.86
CA GLY A 104 13.32 0.10 9.19
C GLY A 104 13.76 1.54 8.98
N SER A 105 14.97 1.70 8.44
CA SER A 105 15.54 2.99 8.08
C SER A 105 14.78 3.65 6.91
N SER A 106 15.07 4.92 6.64
CA SER A 106 14.52 5.61 5.45
C SER A 106 14.90 4.88 4.16
N ARG A 107 16.09 4.26 4.13
CA ARG A 107 16.55 3.45 3.00
C ARG A 107 15.72 2.18 2.83
N ASP A 108 15.42 1.47 3.93
CA ASP A 108 14.58 0.27 3.88
C ASP A 108 13.16 0.62 3.41
N LYS A 109 12.60 1.72 3.91
CA LYS A 109 11.32 2.25 3.46
C LYS A 109 11.32 2.66 2.00
N GLN A 110 12.45 3.18 1.49
CA GLN A 110 12.63 3.49 0.08
C GLN A 110 12.56 2.23 -0.78
N ILE A 111 13.29 1.19 -0.40
CA ILE A 111 13.27 -0.11 -1.07
C ILE A 111 11.87 -0.71 -1.02
N PHE A 112 11.25 -0.72 0.16
CA PHE A 112 9.89 -1.22 0.35
C PHE A 112 8.87 -0.53 -0.54
N SER A 113 8.90 0.79 -0.63
CA SER A 113 7.91 1.59 -1.36
C SER A 113 8.23 1.80 -2.84
N GLY A 114 9.48 1.53 -3.26
CA GLY A 114 9.95 1.75 -4.62
C GLY A 114 10.13 3.22 -5.00
N HIS A 115 10.32 4.11 -4.04
CA HIS A 115 10.63 5.52 -4.34
C HIS A 115 12.06 5.68 -4.85
N LYS A 116 12.28 6.64 -5.76
CA LYS A 116 13.62 6.90 -6.31
C LYS A 116 14.59 7.45 -5.27
N THR A 117 14.10 8.23 -4.31
CA THR A 117 14.93 8.90 -3.29
C THR A 117 14.32 8.74 -1.90
N GLU A 118 15.17 8.78 -0.87
CA GLU A 118 14.72 8.77 0.52
C GLU A 118 13.86 9.99 0.87
N ASN A 119 14.17 11.16 0.30
CA ASN A 119 13.37 12.37 0.52
C ASN A 119 11.91 12.20 0.09
N GLN A 120 11.64 11.43 -0.97
CA GLN A 120 10.28 11.10 -1.37
C GLN A 120 9.57 10.20 -0.36
N VAL A 121 10.31 9.35 0.35
CA VAL A 121 9.76 8.48 1.40
C VAL A 121 9.34 9.30 2.61
N LEU A 122 10.15 10.30 3.01
CA LEU A 122 9.87 11.14 4.18
C LEU A 122 8.54 11.89 4.09
N ILE A 123 8.07 12.23 2.87
CA ILE A 123 6.75 12.83 2.65
C ILE A 123 5.62 11.89 3.10
N TYR A 124 5.84 10.57 3.00
CA TYR A 124 4.86 9.54 3.35
C TYR A 124 5.05 8.96 4.74
N ASP A 125 6.27 9.06 5.32
CA ASP A 125 6.57 8.57 6.66
C ASP A 125 6.11 9.60 7.70
N ARG A 126 4.89 9.40 8.19
CA ARG A 126 4.23 10.30 9.15
C ARG A 126 4.33 9.82 10.59
N LYS A 127 5.10 8.75 10.86
CA LYS A 127 5.26 8.19 12.20
C LYS A 127 6.14 9.11 13.04
N THR A 128 5.66 9.51 14.20
CA THR A 128 6.48 10.22 15.20
C THR A 128 7.59 9.29 15.68
N LYS A 129 8.84 9.75 15.57
CA LYS A 129 10.01 8.98 15.98
C LYS A 129 10.29 9.26 17.46
N ILE A 130 10.51 8.19 18.21
CA ILE A 130 11.07 8.28 19.56
C ILE A 130 12.58 8.37 19.38
N THR A 131 13.17 9.46 19.85
CA THR A 131 14.61 9.68 19.78
C THR A 131 15.22 9.52 21.17
N PRO A 132 16.41 8.90 21.30
CA PRO A 132 17.10 8.84 22.58
C PRO A 132 17.48 10.24 23.04
N THR A 133 17.39 10.47 24.34
CA THR A 133 17.91 11.67 24.99
C THR A 133 19.33 11.44 25.43
N LEU A 134 20.12 12.52 25.49
CA LEU A 134 21.45 12.47 26.07
C LEU A 134 21.33 12.34 27.61
N ASP A 135 21.75 11.20 28.12
CA ASP A 135 21.85 10.98 29.58
C ASP A 135 23.30 11.20 29.99
N LEU A 136 23.53 12.29 30.69
CA LEU A 136 24.85 12.62 31.27
C LEU A 136 24.90 12.18 32.73
N PRO A 137 26.02 11.63 33.18
CA PRO A 137 26.17 11.28 34.58
C PRO A 137 25.98 12.50 35.49
N LEU A 138 25.17 12.34 36.52
CA LEU A 138 24.95 13.41 37.49
C LEU A 138 26.28 13.79 38.14
N VAL A 139 26.69 15.06 38.00
CA VAL A 139 27.85 15.59 38.74
C VAL A 139 27.41 15.77 40.18
N VAL A 140 27.73 14.81 41.01
CA VAL A 140 27.57 14.96 42.46
C VAL A 140 28.73 15.85 42.94
N SER A 141 28.46 17.12 43.14
CA SER A 141 29.38 18.01 43.85
C SER A 141 29.55 17.53 45.29
N LYS A 142 30.79 17.23 45.65
CA LYS A 142 31.17 16.90 47.04
C LYS A 142 31.14 18.17 47.90
#